data_8e45af69af008d792bf7dfb68512eea0
#
_entry.id   8e45af69af008d792bf7dfb68512eea0
#
_cell.length_a   1.000
_cell.length_b   1.000
_cell.length_c   1.000
_cell.angle_alpha   90.00
_cell.angle_beta   90.00
_cell.angle_gamma   90.00
#
_symmetry.space_group_name_H-M   'P 1'
#
loop_
_entity.id
_entity.type
_entity.pdbx_description
1 polymer ?
#
loop_
_entity_poly.entity_id
_entity_poly.type
_entity_poly.pdbx_seq_one_letter_code
_entity_poly.pdbx_strand_id
1 'polypeptide(L)'
;MLNKLASISIIALGLTAPAIFGQSSHSQNSSHGAAVIKTLTGVVSDSMCGAKHMAKNKTPAECTRECAKAGSDYALVVGKEVYVLKGEQAAIDKFAGNRATVKGAVSGNTLTVQSIAAAN
;
A
#
# COMPACT_ATOMS: atom_id res chain seq x y z
N MET A 1 70.14 13.75 30.01
CA MET A 1 70.02 13.59 31.49
C MET A 1 68.79 12.74 31.74
N LEU A 2 68.99 11.44 31.98
CA LEU A 2 68.79 10.75 33.24
C LEU A 2 67.45 11.13 33.91
N ASN A 3 66.50 10.23 34.03
CA ASN A 3 66.39 9.15 35.04
C ASN A 3 65.10 8.35 34.73
N LYS A 4 65.25 7.08 34.58
CA LYS A 4 65.10 5.97 35.57
C LYS A 4 63.67 5.66 35.96
N LEU A 5 63.27 4.48 35.50
CA LEU A 5 62.85 3.31 36.30
C LEU A 5 61.55 3.48 37.12
N ALA A 6 60.56 2.71 36.77
CA ALA A 6 60.17 1.61 37.65
C ALA A 6 59.03 0.78 37.00
N SER A 7 59.36 -0.49 36.83
CA SER A 7 58.37 -1.57 36.63
C SER A 7 57.41 -1.65 37.80
N ILE A 8 56.14 -1.86 37.52
CA ILE A 8 55.28 -2.69 38.38
C ILE A 8 54.30 -3.41 37.47
N SER A 9 54.51 -4.71 37.32
CA SER A 9 53.55 -5.69 36.85
C SER A 9 52.40 -5.80 37.84
N ILE A 10 51.18 -5.65 37.38
CA ILE A 10 50.03 -6.18 38.07
C ILE A 10 49.19 -6.91 37.05
N ILE A 11 49.25 -8.23 37.09
CA ILE A 11 48.37 -9.17 36.46
C ILE A 11 47.05 -9.12 37.20
N ALA A 12 46.02 -8.57 36.61
CA ALA A 12 44.66 -8.73 37.08
C ALA A 12 43.89 -9.57 36.03
N LEU A 13 43.70 -10.82 36.41
CA LEU A 13 42.83 -11.78 35.74
C LEU A 13 41.38 -11.30 35.94
N GLY A 14 40.84 -10.60 34.96
CA GLY A 14 39.41 -10.20 34.91
C GLY A 14 38.69 -11.07 33.92
N LEU A 15 37.93 -12.06 34.40
CA LEU A 15 36.92 -12.75 33.62
C LEU A 15 35.84 -11.73 33.21
N THR A 16 35.87 -11.25 31.98
CA THR A 16 34.75 -10.56 31.42
C THR A 16 33.92 -11.56 30.62
N ALA A 17 32.79 -11.94 31.17
CA ALA A 17 31.76 -12.67 30.45
C ALA A 17 31.25 -11.81 29.27
N PRO A 18 31.06 -12.36 28.06
CA PRO A 18 30.40 -11.66 26.99
C PRO A 18 28.92 -11.52 27.33
N ALA A 19 28.44 -10.30 27.54
CA ALA A 19 27.05 -9.99 27.58
C ALA A 19 26.50 -10.23 26.17
N ILE A 20 25.75 -11.32 26.01
CA ILE A 20 24.96 -11.58 24.82
C ILE A 20 23.80 -10.56 24.88
N PHE A 21 23.98 -9.42 24.21
CA PHE A 21 22.86 -8.59 23.88
C PHE A 21 22.02 -9.36 22.90
N GLY A 22 20.99 -10.02 23.40
CA GLY A 22 19.89 -10.51 22.59
C GLY A 22 19.24 -9.33 21.86
N GLN A 23 19.59 -9.13 20.60
CA GLN A 23 18.82 -8.30 19.71
C GLN A 23 17.51 -9.01 19.49
N SER A 24 16.50 -8.61 20.25
CA SER A 24 15.12 -8.92 19.92
C SER A 24 14.84 -8.24 18.59
N SER A 25 15.04 -8.96 17.52
CA SER A 25 14.48 -8.61 16.22
C SER A 25 12.97 -8.64 16.42
N HIS A 26 12.38 -7.48 16.67
CA HIS A 26 10.97 -7.27 16.46
C HIS A 26 10.72 -7.41 14.98
N SER A 27 10.54 -8.64 14.55
CA SER A 27 9.90 -8.95 13.29
C SER A 27 8.48 -8.43 13.44
N GLN A 28 8.28 -7.18 13.07
CA GLN A 28 6.94 -6.69 12.80
C GLN A 28 6.48 -7.46 11.58
N ASN A 29 5.86 -8.60 11.84
CA ASN A 29 5.11 -9.34 10.86
C ASN A 29 3.87 -8.51 10.55
N SER A 30 4.06 -7.44 9.75
CA SER A 30 2.99 -6.82 9.01
C SER A 30 2.55 -7.87 8.00
N SER A 31 1.60 -8.70 8.38
CA SER A 31 0.85 -9.55 7.46
C SER A 31 0.01 -8.65 6.55
N HIS A 32 0.68 -7.86 5.73
CA HIS A 32 0.11 -7.40 4.48
C HIS A 32 -0.01 -8.69 3.65
N GLY A 33 -1.23 -9.21 3.55
CA GLY A 33 -1.49 -10.38 2.73
C GLY A 33 -0.77 -10.22 1.41
N ALA A 34 0.01 -11.24 1.02
CA ALA A 34 0.80 -11.20 -0.20
C ALA A 34 -0.11 -10.74 -1.36
N ALA A 35 0.34 -9.73 -2.11
CA ALA A 35 -0.43 -9.21 -3.22
C ALA A 35 -0.61 -10.30 -4.27
N VAL A 36 -1.86 -10.56 -4.65
CA VAL A 36 -2.23 -11.59 -5.63
C VAL A 36 -2.67 -10.91 -6.91
N ILE A 37 -2.12 -11.34 -8.05
CA ILE A 37 -2.56 -10.85 -9.35
C ILE A 37 -3.95 -11.39 -9.66
N LYS A 38 -4.89 -10.48 -9.89
CA LYS A 38 -6.27 -10.78 -10.27
C LYS A 38 -6.69 -9.98 -11.49
N THR A 39 -7.67 -10.50 -12.19
CA THR A 39 -8.42 -9.79 -13.23
C THR A 39 -9.85 -9.65 -12.74
N LEU A 40 -10.28 -8.42 -12.52
CA LEU A 40 -11.59 -8.09 -11.98
C LEU A 40 -12.36 -7.23 -12.97
N THR A 41 -13.66 -7.48 -13.09
CA THR A 41 -14.56 -6.68 -13.91
C THR A 41 -15.61 -6.01 -13.02
N GLY A 42 -15.74 -4.70 -13.15
CA GLY A 42 -16.66 -3.91 -12.34
C GLY A 42 -16.92 -2.54 -12.93
N VAL A 43 -17.53 -1.67 -12.14
CA VAL A 43 -17.78 -0.28 -12.51
C VAL A 43 -16.72 0.60 -11.86
N VAL A 44 -16.10 1.48 -12.65
CA VAL A 44 -15.15 2.47 -12.14
C VAL A 44 -15.94 3.59 -11.46
N SER A 45 -15.72 3.75 -10.18
CA SER A 45 -16.34 4.73 -9.29
C SER A 45 -15.27 5.46 -8.48
N ASP A 46 -15.65 6.06 -7.39
CA ASP A 46 -14.75 6.67 -6.42
C ASP A 46 -14.90 6.00 -5.05
N SER A 47 -13.89 6.15 -4.21
CA SER A 47 -13.84 5.49 -2.90
C SER A 47 -14.81 6.09 -1.87
N MET A 48 -15.32 7.30 -2.09
CA MET A 48 -16.30 7.93 -1.20
C MET A 48 -17.72 7.43 -1.46
N CYS A 49 -18.13 7.37 -2.72
CA CYS A 49 -19.48 6.94 -3.10
C CYS A 49 -19.58 5.42 -3.29
N GLY A 50 -18.49 4.77 -3.71
CA GLY A 50 -18.49 3.34 -3.99
C GLY A 50 -19.58 2.95 -4.99
N ALA A 51 -20.46 2.03 -4.59
CA ALA A 51 -21.57 1.56 -5.43
C ALA A 51 -22.77 2.54 -5.51
N LYS A 52 -22.79 3.58 -4.69
CA LYS A 52 -23.94 4.51 -4.59
C LYS A 52 -23.50 5.93 -4.92
N HIS A 53 -23.95 6.45 -6.07
CA HIS A 53 -23.76 7.86 -6.40
C HIS A 53 -24.83 8.72 -5.73
N MET A 54 -24.39 9.67 -4.90
CA MET A 54 -25.27 10.50 -4.06
C MET A 54 -25.86 11.70 -4.79
N ALA A 55 -25.29 12.13 -5.89
CA ALA A 55 -25.71 13.31 -6.62
C ALA A 55 -26.86 13.00 -7.60
N LYS A 56 -28.05 13.49 -7.28
CA LYS A 56 -29.29 13.21 -8.04
C LYS A 56 -29.31 13.75 -9.47
N ASN A 57 -28.47 14.76 -9.79
CA ASN A 57 -28.49 15.46 -11.06
C ASN A 57 -27.20 15.30 -11.88
N LYS A 58 -26.42 14.26 -11.59
CA LYS A 58 -25.16 13.98 -12.27
C LYS A 58 -25.12 12.54 -12.76
N THR A 59 -24.43 12.34 -13.87
CA THR A 59 -24.10 10.98 -14.32
C THR A 59 -23.08 10.33 -13.37
N PRO A 60 -23.01 8.99 -13.30
CA PRO A 60 -21.97 8.31 -12.54
C PRO A 60 -20.56 8.75 -12.90
N ALA A 61 -20.29 9.00 -14.17
CA ALA A 61 -18.99 9.48 -14.65
C ALA A 61 -18.65 10.89 -14.13
N GLU A 62 -19.60 11.81 -14.15
CA GLU A 62 -19.41 13.16 -13.63
C GLU A 62 -19.18 13.15 -12.11
N CYS A 63 -20.01 12.41 -11.38
CA CYS A 63 -19.89 12.28 -9.94
C CYS A 63 -18.52 11.70 -9.54
N THR A 64 -18.10 10.62 -10.19
CA THR A 64 -16.81 9.97 -9.94
C THR A 64 -15.64 10.93 -10.21
N ARG A 65 -15.66 11.66 -11.32
CA ARG A 65 -14.60 12.62 -11.67
C ARG A 65 -14.54 13.81 -10.71
N GLU A 66 -15.66 14.29 -10.26
CA GLU A 66 -15.69 15.39 -9.28
C GLU A 66 -15.14 14.95 -7.92
N CYS A 67 -15.51 13.76 -7.46
CA CYS A 67 -14.95 13.21 -6.23
C CYS A 67 -13.43 12.97 -6.35
N ALA A 68 -12.97 12.47 -7.48
CA ALA A 68 -11.53 12.29 -7.74
C ALA A 68 -10.78 13.63 -7.75
N LYS A 69 -11.35 14.69 -8.35
CA LYS A 69 -10.80 16.05 -8.32
C LYS A 69 -10.78 16.63 -6.90
N ALA A 70 -11.71 16.24 -6.06
CA ALA A 70 -11.77 16.64 -4.65
C ALA A 70 -10.82 15.84 -3.75
N GLY A 71 -10.05 14.90 -4.30
CA GLY A 71 -9.04 14.11 -3.58
C GLY A 71 -9.46 12.68 -3.24
N SER A 72 -10.62 12.21 -3.72
CA SER A 72 -11.01 10.81 -3.58
C SER A 72 -10.19 9.92 -4.52
N ASP A 73 -9.85 8.72 -4.08
CA ASP A 73 -9.29 7.71 -4.97
C ASP A 73 -10.36 7.15 -5.91
N TYR A 74 -9.97 6.74 -7.11
CA TYR A 74 -10.82 5.88 -7.94
C TYR A 74 -11.01 4.52 -7.28
N ALA A 75 -12.13 3.88 -7.56
CA ALA A 75 -12.46 2.56 -7.06
C ALA A 75 -13.09 1.70 -8.15
N LEU A 76 -12.94 0.39 -8.05
CA LEU A 76 -13.64 -0.60 -8.87
C LEU A 76 -14.70 -1.28 -8.02
N VAL A 77 -15.95 -1.14 -8.41
CA VAL A 77 -17.08 -1.79 -7.75
C VAL A 77 -17.36 -3.12 -8.44
N VAL A 78 -17.11 -4.21 -7.72
CA VAL A 78 -17.32 -5.58 -8.20
C VAL A 78 -18.40 -6.22 -7.33
N GLY A 79 -19.64 -6.22 -7.82
CA GLY A 79 -20.77 -6.66 -7.01
C GLY A 79 -20.95 -5.81 -5.76
N LYS A 80 -20.72 -6.39 -4.58
CA LYS A 80 -20.79 -5.70 -3.29
C LYS A 80 -19.43 -5.22 -2.78
N GLU A 81 -18.36 -5.60 -3.44
CA GLU A 81 -16.99 -5.27 -3.04
C GLU A 81 -16.52 -4.00 -3.74
N VAL A 82 -15.75 -3.19 -3.03
CA VAL A 82 -15.15 -1.96 -3.53
C VAL A 82 -13.65 -2.04 -3.37
N TYR A 83 -12.92 -2.01 -4.49
CA TYR A 83 -11.47 -2.02 -4.52
C TYR A 83 -10.95 -0.62 -4.84
N VAL A 84 -10.13 -0.06 -3.97
CA VAL A 84 -9.44 1.21 -4.24
C VAL A 84 -8.41 0.99 -5.35
N LEU A 85 -8.50 1.76 -6.43
CA LEU A 85 -7.59 1.67 -7.57
C LEU A 85 -6.36 2.55 -7.34
N LYS A 86 -5.19 1.95 -7.45
CA LYS A 86 -3.91 2.65 -7.45
C LYS A 86 -3.21 2.43 -8.80
N GLY A 87 -2.74 3.49 -9.40
CA GLY A 87 -2.08 3.45 -10.70
C GLY A 87 -2.18 4.77 -11.45
N GLU A 88 -2.06 4.72 -12.79
CA GLU A 88 -2.12 5.89 -13.65
C GLU A 88 -3.54 6.47 -13.66
N GLN A 89 -3.71 7.61 -12.99
CA GLN A 89 -5.01 8.26 -12.81
C GLN A 89 -5.68 8.62 -14.14
N ALA A 90 -4.91 9.12 -15.11
CA ALA A 90 -5.44 9.49 -16.41
C ALA A 90 -5.97 8.29 -17.23
N ALA A 91 -5.37 7.13 -17.05
CA ALA A 91 -5.83 5.89 -17.68
C ALA A 91 -7.14 5.41 -17.04
N ILE A 92 -7.26 5.50 -15.72
CA ILE A 92 -8.44 5.09 -14.96
C ILE A 92 -9.61 6.04 -15.23
N ASP A 93 -9.36 7.36 -15.31
CA ASP A 93 -10.38 8.40 -15.54
C ASP A 93 -11.18 8.17 -16.82
N LYS A 94 -10.57 7.61 -17.86
CA LYS A 94 -11.24 7.28 -19.13
C LYS A 94 -12.44 6.35 -18.94
N PHE A 95 -12.42 5.55 -17.89
CA PHE A 95 -13.46 4.56 -17.59
C PHE A 95 -14.40 4.99 -16.45
N ALA A 96 -14.25 6.22 -15.93
CA ALA A 96 -15.08 6.72 -14.83
C ALA A 96 -16.59 6.56 -15.16
N GLY A 97 -17.31 5.92 -14.25
CA GLY A 97 -18.74 5.63 -14.39
C GLY A 97 -19.08 4.46 -15.31
N ASN A 98 -18.10 3.83 -15.94
CA ASN A 98 -18.31 2.75 -16.91
C ASN A 98 -17.79 1.41 -16.38
N ARG A 99 -18.22 0.33 -17.01
CA ARG A 99 -17.67 -1.01 -16.75
C ARG A 99 -16.28 -1.13 -17.35
N ALA A 100 -15.36 -1.67 -16.56
CA ALA A 100 -14.00 -1.93 -17.00
C ALA A 100 -13.52 -3.28 -16.46
N THR A 101 -12.61 -3.90 -17.18
CA THR A 101 -11.82 -5.04 -16.72
C THR A 101 -10.44 -4.55 -16.34
N VAL A 102 -10.08 -4.79 -15.09
CA VAL A 102 -8.81 -4.35 -14.50
C VAL A 102 -8.00 -5.57 -14.12
N LYS A 103 -6.77 -5.64 -14.60
CA LYS A 103 -5.76 -6.59 -14.15
C LYS A 103 -4.77 -5.88 -13.23
N GLY A 104 -4.45 -6.48 -12.10
CA GLY A 104 -3.50 -5.88 -11.18
C GLY A 104 -3.27 -6.71 -9.92
N ALA A 105 -2.47 -6.18 -9.03
CA ALA A 105 -2.14 -6.78 -7.75
C ALA A 105 -3.16 -6.37 -6.68
N VAL A 106 -3.86 -7.34 -6.11
CA VAL A 106 -4.82 -7.13 -5.02
C VAL A 106 -4.16 -7.42 -3.69
N SER A 107 -4.23 -6.45 -2.79
CA SER A 107 -3.85 -6.59 -1.39
C SER A 107 -4.95 -5.97 -0.52
N GLY A 108 -5.66 -6.79 0.25
CA GLY A 108 -6.86 -6.35 0.95
C GLY A 108 -7.91 -5.83 -0.04
N ASN A 109 -8.34 -4.59 0.14
CA ASN A 109 -9.26 -3.89 -0.76
C ASN A 109 -8.57 -2.91 -1.72
N THR A 110 -7.25 -2.98 -1.86
CA THR A 110 -6.48 -2.17 -2.80
C THR A 110 -6.10 -2.98 -4.02
N LEU A 111 -6.36 -2.45 -5.20
CA LEU A 111 -6.01 -3.01 -6.49
C LEU A 111 -5.02 -2.08 -7.19
N THR A 112 -3.75 -2.48 -7.23
CA THR A 112 -2.71 -1.77 -7.98
C THR A 112 -2.83 -2.16 -9.46
N VAL A 113 -3.27 -1.20 -10.27
CA VAL A 113 -3.62 -1.39 -11.68
C VAL A 113 -2.37 -1.62 -12.52
N GLN A 114 -2.33 -2.73 -13.24
CA GLN A 114 -1.35 -3.03 -14.29
C GLN A 114 -1.91 -2.75 -15.68
N SER A 115 -3.19 -3.06 -15.89
CA SER A 115 -3.90 -2.72 -17.12
C SER A 115 -5.39 -2.53 -16.84
N ILE A 116 -6.02 -1.67 -17.64
CA ILE A 116 -7.45 -1.41 -17.60
C ILE A 116 -7.99 -1.32 -19.03
N ALA A 117 -9.13 -1.93 -19.27
CA ALA A 117 -9.80 -1.93 -20.57
C ALA A 117 -11.33 -1.87 -20.39
N ALA A 118 -12.04 -1.41 -21.42
CA ALA A 118 -13.49 -1.47 -21.40
C ALA A 118 -13.99 -2.91 -21.28
N ALA A 119 -15.01 -3.12 -20.45
CA ALA A 119 -15.72 -4.40 -20.38
C ALA A 119 -17.03 -4.30 -21.18
N ASN A 120 -17.23 -5.25 -22.08
CA ASN A 120 -18.49 -5.40 -22.83
C ASN A 120 -19.55 -6.08 -21.97
#